data_76b6ecb96a7687803fe0116b1186bdf9
#
_entry.id   76b6ecb96a7687803fe0116b1186bdf9
#
_cell.length_a   1.000
_cell.length_b   1.000
_cell.length_c   1.000
_cell.angle_alpha   90.00
_cell.angle_beta   90.00
_cell.angle_gamma   90.00
#
_symmetry.space_group_name_H-M   'P 1'
#
loop_
_entity.id
_entity.type
_entity.pdbx_description
1 polymer ?
#
loop_
_entity_poly.entity_id
_entity_poly.type
_entity_poly.pdbx_seq_one_letter_code
_entity_poly.pdbx_strand_id
1 'polypeptide(L)'
;MKYLISGGGTGGHIFPAVSIANALREADPEADILFVGALGRMEMERVPQVGYKIVGLPVRGFNRSQPWKNISVMWDLMRSLIQVKKIIRDFKPQVGIGVGGYASGAAMWMAAKMGIPILLQEQNGFAGVTNKLLKDKAAKICVAYSGMEKFFPAEKIILTGNPVRQNLTEGVRKPSEVKNLLIIGGSLGARTINRAVAAGLKQLVAAGIHVVWQTGKTYYAECRQAWENAGSPASIECLDFLSDMPDRYAQADLVISRAGASSISELCLLGKPAILVPSPNVAEDHQTHNAMALVKRNAAVLVKDIEAAEKLIPAALELIQDKKQLESLHTHVLALAERDSAKRIAEEVMKLAR
;
A
#
# COMPACT_ATOMS: atom_id res chain seq x y z
N MET A 1 -9.39 -26.08 0.43
CA MET A 1 -10.41 -25.22 -0.24
C MET A 1 -9.83 -24.54 -1.47
N LYS A 2 -10.69 -23.99 -2.39
CA LYS A 2 -10.22 -23.30 -3.62
C LYS A 2 -10.59 -21.82 -3.61
N TYR A 3 -9.60 -20.93 -3.75
CA TYR A 3 -9.77 -19.50 -3.67
C TYR A 3 -9.28 -18.80 -4.95
N LEU A 4 -10.09 -17.90 -5.51
CA LEU A 4 -9.74 -17.06 -6.65
C LEU A 4 -9.43 -15.66 -6.13
N ILE A 5 -8.16 -15.23 -6.21
CA ILE A 5 -7.74 -13.92 -5.74
C ILE A 5 -7.44 -13.01 -6.93
N SER A 6 -7.93 -11.79 -6.92
CA SER A 6 -7.64 -10.82 -7.96
C SER A 6 -7.33 -9.44 -7.40
N GLY A 7 -6.18 -8.92 -7.76
CA GLY A 7 -5.70 -7.61 -7.41
C GLY A 7 -4.43 -7.31 -8.16
N GLY A 8 -4.22 -6.06 -8.55
CA GLY A 8 -3.03 -5.74 -9.32
C GLY A 8 -2.96 -4.29 -9.82
N GLY A 9 -2.02 -4.06 -10.72
CA GLY A 9 -1.69 -2.76 -11.28
C GLY A 9 -0.68 -1.97 -10.45
N THR A 10 -0.66 -2.13 -9.13
CA THR A 10 0.27 -1.46 -8.22
C THR A 10 0.63 -2.36 -7.03
N GLY A 11 1.77 -2.08 -6.38
CA GLY A 11 2.16 -2.78 -5.15
C GLY A 11 1.11 -2.68 -4.02
N GLY A 12 0.36 -1.56 -3.98
CA GLY A 12 -0.71 -1.36 -3.00
C GLY A 12 -1.87 -2.36 -3.09
N HIS A 13 -2.07 -3.03 -4.23
CA HIS A 13 -3.04 -4.12 -4.38
C HIS A 13 -2.37 -5.50 -4.31
N ILE A 14 -1.15 -5.62 -4.86
CA ILE A 14 -0.46 -6.92 -4.96
C ILE A 14 -0.06 -7.44 -3.58
N PHE A 15 0.60 -6.61 -2.76
CA PHE A 15 1.06 -7.06 -1.44
C PHE A 15 -0.07 -7.44 -0.49
N PRO A 16 -1.18 -6.67 -0.37
CA PRO A 16 -2.36 -7.11 0.35
C PRO A 16 -2.93 -8.43 -0.15
N ALA A 17 -3.03 -8.63 -1.47
CA ALA A 17 -3.51 -9.88 -2.05
C ALA A 17 -2.64 -11.08 -1.68
N VAL A 18 -1.31 -10.91 -1.73
CA VAL A 18 -0.33 -11.94 -1.33
C VAL A 18 -0.42 -12.22 0.18
N SER A 19 -0.54 -11.18 1.02
CA SER A 19 -0.68 -11.36 2.47
C SER A 19 -1.94 -12.14 2.84
N ILE A 20 -3.06 -11.88 2.17
CA ILE A 20 -4.30 -12.64 2.34
C ILE A 20 -4.11 -14.10 1.90
N ALA A 21 -3.45 -14.33 0.75
CA ALA A 21 -3.16 -15.67 0.25
C ALA A 21 -2.28 -16.47 1.24
N ASN A 22 -1.26 -15.84 1.81
CA ASN A 22 -0.40 -16.46 2.82
C ASN A 22 -1.19 -16.84 4.07
N ALA A 23 -2.04 -15.94 4.58
CA ALA A 23 -2.89 -16.22 5.74
C ALA A 23 -3.92 -17.34 5.47
N LEU A 24 -4.46 -17.42 4.25
CA LEU A 24 -5.33 -18.52 3.85
C LEU A 24 -4.58 -19.86 3.81
N ARG A 25 -3.34 -19.86 3.28
CA ARG A 25 -2.51 -21.09 3.24
C ARG A 25 -2.03 -21.51 4.63
N GLU A 26 -1.78 -20.56 5.52
CA GLU A 26 -1.43 -20.83 6.92
C GLU A 26 -2.62 -21.50 7.66
N ALA A 27 -3.84 -21.02 7.42
CA ALA A 27 -5.05 -21.55 8.03
C ALA A 27 -5.55 -22.84 7.37
N ASP A 28 -5.29 -23.05 6.08
CA ASP A 28 -5.62 -24.24 5.30
C ASP A 28 -4.43 -24.61 4.41
N PRO A 29 -3.48 -25.45 4.86
CA PRO A 29 -2.31 -25.86 4.09
C PRO A 29 -2.64 -26.50 2.74
N GLU A 30 -3.82 -27.11 2.60
CA GLU A 30 -4.31 -27.74 1.37
C GLU A 30 -5.08 -26.74 0.47
N ALA A 31 -5.05 -25.45 0.80
CA ALA A 31 -5.70 -24.41 0.00
C ALA A 31 -5.10 -24.32 -1.40
N ASP A 32 -5.94 -24.49 -2.42
CA ASP A 32 -5.59 -24.23 -3.82
C ASP A 32 -5.93 -22.78 -4.16
N ILE A 33 -4.93 -21.97 -4.42
CA ILE A 33 -5.05 -20.53 -4.62
C ILE A 33 -4.62 -20.17 -6.04
N LEU A 34 -5.55 -19.57 -6.79
CA LEU A 34 -5.29 -19.06 -8.13
C LEU A 34 -5.46 -17.54 -8.18
N PHE A 35 -4.42 -16.86 -8.64
CA PHE A 35 -4.48 -15.43 -8.90
C PHE A 35 -4.95 -15.13 -10.31
N VAL A 36 -5.64 -13.99 -10.46
CA VAL A 36 -6.02 -13.40 -11.74
C VAL A 36 -5.55 -11.95 -11.75
N GLY A 37 -4.70 -11.60 -12.72
CA GLY A 37 -4.08 -10.28 -12.88
C GLY A 37 -4.25 -9.72 -14.27
N ALA A 38 -3.72 -8.52 -14.53
CA ALA A 38 -3.68 -7.90 -15.86
C ALA A 38 -2.35 -8.20 -16.56
N LEU A 39 -2.40 -8.61 -17.83
CA LEU A 39 -1.21 -8.87 -18.64
C LEU A 39 -0.29 -7.64 -18.71
N GLY A 40 1.02 -7.88 -18.64
CA GLY A 40 2.05 -6.84 -18.70
C GLY A 40 2.10 -5.92 -17.47
N ARG A 41 1.51 -6.32 -16.35
CA ARG A 41 1.55 -5.61 -15.09
C ARG A 41 2.43 -6.32 -14.07
N MET A 42 2.80 -5.59 -13.03
CA MET A 42 3.72 -6.02 -11.97
C MET A 42 3.31 -7.35 -11.30
N GLU A 43 2.02 -7.60 -11.16
CA GLU A 43 1.49 -8.83 -10.57
C GLU A 43 1.92 -10.10 -11.32
N MET A 44 2.09 -10.01 -12.66
CA MET A 44 2.50 -11.15 -13.48
C MET A 44 3.92 -11.65 -13.16
N GLU A 45 4.76 -10.79 -12.58
CA GLU A 45 6.12 -11.13 -12.12
C GLU A 45 6.15 -11.43 -10.62
N ARG A 46 5.48 -10.59 -9.81
CA ARG A 46 5.59 -10.64 -8.35
C ARG A 46 4.86 -11.81 -7.73
N VAL A 47 3.69 -12.18 -8.25
CA VAL A 47 2.90 -13.28 -7.69
C VAL A 47 3.61 -14.64 -7.87
N PRO A 48 4.18 -14.99 -9.04
CA PRO A 48 4.97 -16.21 -9.19
C PRO A 48 6.23 -16.24 -8.31
N GLN A 49 6.88 -15.09 -8.08
CA GLN A 49 8.08 -15.00 -7.23
C GLN A 49 7.81 -15.42 -5.78
N VAL A 50 6.56 -15.31 -5.32
CA VAL A 50 6.12 -15.73 -3.98
C VAL A 50 5.37 -17.07 -3.98
N GLY A 51 5.48 -17.84 -5.08
CA GLY A 51 5.02 -19.24 -5.16
C GLY A 51 3.54 -19.43 -5.46
N TYR A 52 2.83 -18.43 -6.02
CA TYR A 52 1.44 -18.58 -6.44
C TYR A 52 1.29 -18.62 -7.95
N LYS A 53 0.30 -19.41 -8.41
CA LYS A 53 -0.11 -19.44 -9.82
C LYS A 53 -0.92 -18.18 -10.15
N ILE A 54 -0.69 -17.60 -11.33
CA ILE A 54 -1.44 -16.45 -11.83
C ILE A 54 -1.82 -16.61 -13.29
N VAL A 55 -3.02 -16.16 -13.64
CA VAL A 55 -3.49 -16.06 -15.03
C VAL A 55 -3.69 -14.59 -15.37
N GLY A 56 -3.11 -14.16 -16.49
CA GLY A 56 -3.23 -12.78 -16.96
C GLY A 56 -4.44 -12.56 -17.86
N LEU A 57 -5.16 -11.46 -17.64
CA LEU A 57 -6.26 -10.98 -18.47
C LEU A 57 -5.79 -9.82 -19.37
N PRO A 58 -6.31 -9.67 -20.59
CA PRO A 58 -5.98 -8.55 -21.48
C PRO A 58 -6.66 -7.23 -21.05
N VAL A 59 -7.13 -7.12 -19.82
CA VAL A 59 -7.85 -5.95 -19.31
C VAL A 59 -6.94 -4.74 -19.16
N ARG A 60 -7.44 -3.58 -19.55
CA ARG A 60 -6.77 -2.29 -19.47
C ARG A 60 -7.68 -1.23 -18.85
N GLY A 61 -7.08 -0.15 -18.33
CA GLY A 61 -7.83 1.01 -17.81
C GLY A 61 -8.44 1.85 -18.93
N PHE A 62 -9.56 2.49 -18.63
CA PHE A 62 -10.18 3.47 -19.53
C PHE A 62 -9.30 4.70 -19.69
N ASN A 63 -9.14 5.16 -20.94
CA ASN A 63 -8.44 6.39 -21.25
C ASN A 63 -9.41 7.57 -21.13
N ARG A 64 -9.19 8.42 -20.11
CA ARG A 64 -10.04 9.60 -19.84
C ARG A 64 -9.78 10.75 -20.80
N SER A 65 -8.57 10.85 -21.35
CA SER A 65 -8.19 11.95 -22.27
C SER A 65 -8.54 11.68 -23.73
N GLN A 66 -8.71 10.41 -24.13
CA GLN A 66 -8.97 10.00 -25.51
C GLN A 66 -10.08 8.92 -25.55
N PRO A 67 -11.37 9.31 -25.46
CA PRO A 67 -12.49 8.38 -25.34
C PRO A 67 -12.63 7.35 -26.46
N TRP A 68 -12.23 7.71 -27.69
CA TRP A 68 -12.27 6.80 -28.86
C TRP A 68 -11.34 5.59 -28.72
N LYS A 69 -10.27 5.70 -27.95
CA LYS A 69 -9.39 4.55 -27.65
C LYS A 69 -10.06 3.51 -26.73
N ASN A 70 -11.19 3.84 -26.13
CA ASN A 70 -11.90 2.94 -25.24
C ASN A 70 -12.67 1.83 -25.97
N ILE A 71 -12.84 1.90 -27.31
CA ILE A 71 -13.45 0.81 -28.11
C ILE A 71 -12.61 -0.47 -27.95
N SER A 72 -11.28 -0.37 -28.07
CA SER A 72 -10.39 -1.52 -27.85
C SER A 72 -10.39 -2.02 -26.41
N VAL A 73 -10.53 -1.10 -25.45
CA VAL A 73 -10.67 -1.43 -24.02
C VAL A 73 -11.94 -2.25 -23.75
N MET A 74 -13.05 -1.91 -24.44
CA MET A 74 -14.30 -2.67 -24.32
C MET A 74 -14.14 -4.10 -24.88
N TRP A 75 -13.44 -4.27 -26.01
CA TRP A 75 -13.12 -5.59 -26.58
C TRP A 75 -12.26 -6.41 -25.61
N ASP A 76 -11.23 -5.80 -25.03
CA ASP A 76 -10.37 -6.45 -24.04
C ASP A 76 -11.15 -6.84 -22.78
N LEU A 77 -12.09 -6.00 -22.34
CA LEU A 77 -12.99 -6.33 -21.22
C LEU A 77 -13.88 -7.54 -21.55
N MET A 78 -14.50 -7.57 -22.74
CA MET A 78 -15.33 -8.71 -23.17
C MET A 78 -14.52 -10.01 -23.24
N ARG A 79 -13.32 -9.99 -23.84
CA ARG A 79 -12.39 -11.12 -23.85
C ARG A 79 -12.03 -11.57 -22.44
N SER A 80 -11.72 -10.61 -21.55
CA SER A 80 -11.41 -10.89 -20.15
C SER A 80 -12.56 -11.58 -19.44
N LEU A 81 -13.80 -11.13 -19.63
CA LEU A 81 -14.97 -11.76 -19.03
C LEU A 81 -15.19 -13.21 -19.52
N ILE A 82 -14.99 -13.47 -20.81
CA ILE A 82 -15.07 -14.83 -21.38
C ILE A 82 -13.97 -15.71 -20.77
N GLN A 83 -12.74 -15.20 -20.70
CA GLN A 83 -11.60 -15.93 -20.14
C GLN A 83 -11.81 -16.23 -18.66
N VAL A 84 -12.27 -15.24 -17.85
CA VAL A 84 -12.59 -15.45 -16.42
C VAL A 84 -13.68 -16.50 -16.25
N LYS A 85 -14.73 -16.49 -17.07
CA LYS A 85 -15.78 -17.51 -17.03
C LYS A 85 -15.22 -18.90 -17.23
N LYS A 86 -14.26 -19.08 -18.15
CA LYS A 86 -13.55 -20.35 -18.36
C LYS A 86 -12.70 -20.71 -17.14
N ILE A 87 -11.89 -19.77 -16.63
CA ILE A 87 -11.07 -19.98 -15.44
C ILE A 87 -11.93 -20.47 -14.25
N ILE A 88 -13.07 -19.83 -14.00
CA ILE A 88 -13.97 -20.18 -12.91
C ILE A 88 -14.56 -21.59 -13.10
N ARG A 89 -14.95 -21.97 -14.32
CA ARG A 89 -15.48 -23.30 -14.63
C ARG A 89 -14.45 -24.40 -14.41
N ASP A 90 -13.20 -24.14 -14.84
CA ASP A 90 -12.11 -25.10 -14.77
C ASP A 90 -11.56 -25.22 -13.33
N PHE A 91 -11.36 -24.11 -12.66
CA PHE A 91 -10.79 -24.04 -11.31
C PHE A 91 -11.82 -24.35 -10.21
N LYS A 92 -13.09 -23.96 -10.39
CA LYS A 92 -14.22 -24.12 -9.44
C LYS A 92 -13.92 -23.53 -8.07
N PRO A 93 -13.63 -22.22 -7.97
CA PRO A 93 -13.37 -21.58 -6.68
C PRO A 93 -14.64 -21.55 -5.83
N GLN A 94 -14.47 -21.68 -4.50
CA GLN A 94 -15.54 -21.56 -3.52
C GLN A 94 -15.79 -20.10 -3.13
N VAL A 95 -14.74 -19.25 -3.18
CA VAL A 95 -14.82 -17.82 -2.89
C VAL A 95 -13.91 -17.05 -3.84
N GLY A 96 -14.38 -15.87 -4.27
CA GLY A 96 -13.60 -14.85 -4.96
C GLY A 96 -13.16 -13.74 -4.01
N ILE A 97 -11.90 -13.30 -4.09
CA ILE A 97 -11.33 -12.23 -3.26
C ILE A 97 -10.83 -11.12 -4.17
N GLY A 98 -11.46 -9.94 -4.08
CA GLY A 98 -11.13 -8.76 -4.87
C GLY A 98 -10.36 -7.72 -4.05
N VAL A 99 -9.13 -7.41 -4.46
CA VAL A 99 -8.25 -6.47 -3.74
C VAL A 99 -8.08 -5.14 -4.50
N GLY A 100 -8.84 -4.95 -5.58
CA GLY A 100 -8.79 -3.74 -6.41
C GLY A 100 -7.97 -3.89 -7.68
N GLY A 101 -8.08 -2.90 -8.55
CA GLY A 101 -7.50 -2.91 -9.89
C GLY A 101 -8.46 -3.42 -10.97
N TYR A 102 -8.10 -3.25 -12.24
CA TYR A 102 -8.99 -3.55 -13.36
C TYR A 102 -9.29 -5.04 -13.52
N ALA A 103 -8.29 -5.91 -13.29
CA ALA A 103 -8.47 -7.36 -13.36
C ALA A 103 -9.45 -7.84 -12.28
N SER A 104 -9.36 -7.27 -11.07
CA SER A 104 -10.28 -7.57 -9.97
C SER A 104 -11.73 -7.25 -10.33
N GLY A 105 -11.98 -6.15 -11.04
CA GLY A 105 -13.32 -5.80 -11.52
C GLY A 105 -13.94 -6.89 -12.38
N ALA A 106 -13.24 -7.34 -13.41
CA ALA A 106 -13.72 -8.38 -14.30
C ALA A 106 -13.86 -9.74 -13.62
N ALA A 107 -12.86 -10.12 -12.80
CA ALA A 107 -12.84 -11.40 -12.11
C ALA A 107 -13.97 -11.52 -11.07
N MET A 108 -14.14 -10.54 -10.22
CA MET A 108 -15.15 -10.55 -9.15
C MET A 108 -16.56 -10.35 -9.70
N TRP A 109 -16.72 -9.52 -10.74
CA TRP A 109 -18.03 -9.39 -11.39
C TRP A 109 -18.51 -10.73 -11.96
N MET A 110 -17.62 -11.45 -12.66
CA MET A 110 -17.96 -12.75 -13.25
C MET A 110 -18.17 -13.80 -12.17
N ALA A 111 -17.36 -13.84 -11.09
CA ALA A 111 -17.54 -14.75 -9.98
C ALA A 111 -18.93 -14.58 -9.34
N ALA A 112 -19.30 -13.35 -9.02
CA ALA A 112 -20.62 -13.05 -8.47
C ALA A 112 -21.76 -13.41 -9.42
N LYS A 113 -21.60 -13.17 -10.75
CA LYS A 113 -22.59 -13.56 -11.76
C LYS A 113 -22.76 -15.08 -11.86
N MET A 114 -21.73 -15.85 -11.54
CA MET A 114 -21.76 -17.33 -11.53
C MET A 114 -22.17 -17.91 -10.17
N GLY A 115 -22.64 -17.08 -9.22
CA GLY A 115 -23.12 -17.52 -7.92
C GLY A 115 -22.02 -17.78 -6.89
N ILE A 116 -20.76 -17.42 -7.16
CA ILE A 116 -19.65 -17.57 -6.25
C ILE A 116 -19.65 -16.35 -5.30
N PRO A 117 -19.66 -16.55 -3.96
CA PRO A 117 -19.55 -15.44 -3.03
C PRO A 117 -18.23 -14.71 -3.20
N ILE A 118 -18.29 -13.39 -3.15
CA ILE A 118 -17.10 -12.54 -3.23
C ILE A 118 -16.90 -11.71 -1.98
N LEU A 119 -15.64 -11.60 -1.56
CA LEU A 119 -15.18 -10.68 -0.55
C LEU A 119 -14.33 -9.59 -1.22
N LEU A 120 -14.57 -8.34 -0.88
CA LEU A 120 -13.73 -7.21 -1.33
C LEU A 120 -12.85 -6.73 -0.19
N GLN A 121 -11.63 -6.32 -0.51
CA GLN A 121 -10.74 -5.63 0.43
C GLN A 121 -10.43 -4.24 -0.11
N GLU A 122 -10.65 -3.19 0.70
CA GLU A 122 -10.36 -1.79 0.37
C GLU A 122 -9.26 -1.25 1.26
N GLN A 123 -8.16 -0.83 0.65
CA GLN A 123 -6.95 -0.40 1.34
C GLN A 123 -6.97 1.06 1.76
N ASN A 124 -7.75 1.89 1.09
CA ASN A 124 -7.68 3.34 1.20
C ASN A 124 -8.87 3.90 2.00
N GLY A 125 -8.68 5.08 2.57
CA GLY A 125 -9.76 5.84 3.20
C GLY A 125 -10.78 6.45 2.22
N PHE A 126 -10.56 6.23 0.91
CA PHE A 126 -11.48 6.55 -0.18
C PHE A 126 -11.62 5.35 -1.11
N ALA A 127 -12.84 4.90 -1.31
CA ALA A 127 -13.10 3.66 -2.05
C ALA A 127 -12.73 3.76 -3.54
N GLY A 128 -11.99 2.78 -4.01
CA GLY A 128 -11.65 2.63 -5.43
C GLY A 128 -12.88 2.38 -6.31
N VAL A 129 -12.83 2.82 -7.56
CA VAL A 129 -13.95 2.69 -8.51
C VAL A 129 -14.40 1.24 -8.66
N THR A 130 -13.45 0.30 -8.76
CA THR A 130 -13.75 -1.14 -8.89
C THR A 130 -14.56 -1.66 -7.71
N ASN A 131 -14.15 -1.36 -6.48
CA ASN A 131 -14.84 -1.82 -5.28
C ASN A 131 -16.22 -1.15 -5.13
N LYS A 132 -16.35 0.13 -5.50
CA LYS A 132 -17.66 0.82 -5.55
C LYS A 132 -18.64 0.15 -6.52
N LEU A 133 -18.18 -0.29 -7.69
CA LEU A 133 -19.02 -0.97 -8.68
C LEU A 133 -19.46 -2.39 -8.24
N LEU A 134 -18.68 -3.03 -7.38
CA LEU A 134 -18.92 -4.39 -6.90
C LEU A 134 -19.62 -4.46 -5.55
N LYS A 135 -19.80 -3.35 -4.85
CA LYS A 135 -20.27 -3.29 -3.46
C LYS A 135 -21.56 -4.07 -3.20
N ASP A 136 -22.53 -3.97 -4.11
CA ASP A 136 -23.83 -4.63 -3.94
C ASP A 136 -23.75 -6.14 -4.15
N LYS A 137 -22.77 -6.60 -4.96
CA LYS A 137 -22.53 -8.02 -5.25
C LYS A 137 -21.65 -8.71 -4.20
N ALA A 138 -20.90 -7.93 -3.44
CA ALA A 138 -20.04 -8.47 -2.39
C ALA A 138 -20.86 -9.03 -1.22
N ALA A 139 -20.46 -10.18 -0.72
CA ALA A 139 -20.98 -10.76 0.51
C ALA A 139 -20.42 -10.00 1.74
N LYS A 140 -19.13 -9.66 1.70
CA LYS A 140 -18.42 -8.89 2.74
C LYS A 140 -17.42 -7.93 2.12
N ILE A 141 -17.15 -6.83 2.82
CA ILE A 141 -16.19 -5.79 2.40
C ILE A 141 -15.30 -5.47 3.59
N CYS A 142 -14.06 -5.98 3.53
CA CYS A 142 -13.03 -5.69 4.52
C CYS A 142 -12.39 -4.34 4.21
N VAL A 143 -12.40 -3.42 5.17
CA VAL A 143 -11.89 -2.06 4.99
C VAL A 143 -10.75 -1.76 5.95
N ALA A 144 -9.83 -0.89 5.51
CA ALA A 144 -8.69 -0.48 6.31
C ALA A 144 -9.01 0.66 7.29
N TYR A 145 -10.04 1.45 7.01
CA TYR A 145 -10.38 2.65 7.77
C TYR A 145 -11.86 2.65 8.16
N SER A 146 -12.18 3.24 9.29
CA SER A 146 -13.56 3.54 9.69
C SER A 146 -14.17 4.65 8.82
N GLY A 147 -15.50 4.77 8.80
CA GLY A 147 -16.21 5.81 8.04
C GLY A 147 -16.34 5.49 6.55
N MET A 148 -16.29 4.19 6.20
CA MET A 148 -16.46 3.72 4.83
C MET A 148 -17.92 3.49 4.44
N GLU A 149 -18.86 3.71 5.35
CA GLU A 149 -20.34 3.59 5.16
C GLU A 149 -20.85 4.56 4.08
N LYS A 150 -20.14 5.65 3.87
CA LYS A 150 -20.42 6.60 2.76
C LYS A 150 -20.20 6.00 1.35
N PHE A 151 -19.49 4.88 1.25
CA PHE A 151 -19.18 4.22 -0.03
C PHE A 151 -19.81 2.84 -0.16
N PHE A 152 -19.96 2.12 0.96
CA PHE A 152 -20.34 0.72 1.01
C PHE A 152 -21.53 0.50 1.94
N PRO A 153 -22.39 -0.53 1.70
CA PRO A 153 -23.44 -0.92 2.63
C PRO A 153 -22.87 -1.26 4.01
N ALA A 154 -23.37 -0.61 5.06
CA ALA A 154 -22.83 -0.73 6.42
C ALA A 154 -22.83 -2.17 6.95
N GLU A 155 -23.86 -2.97 6.62
CA GLU A 155 -24.02 -4.37 7.04
C GLU A 155 -22.99 -5.34 6.40
N LYS A 156 -22.30 -4.90 5.35
CA LYS A 156 -21.26 -5.67 4.67
C LYS A 156 -19.85 -5.30 5.12
N ILE A 157 -19.68 -4.16 5.78
CA ILE A 157 -18.39 -3.63 6.18
C ILE A 157 -17.84 -4.39 7.39
N ILE A 158 -16.56 -4.73 7.31
CA ILE A 158 -15.76 -5.26 8.42
C ILE A 158 -14.47 -4.45 8.47
N LEU A 159 -14.23 -3.75 9.59
CA LEU A 159 -12.98 -3.05 9.82
C LEU A 159 -11.90 -4.08 10.19
N THR A 160 -11.03 -4.40 9.24
CA THR A 160 -9.95 -5.39 9.41
C THR A 160 -8.57 -4.75 9.42
N GLY A 161 -8.45 -3.52 8.94
CA GLY A 161 -7.15 -2.94 8.61
C GLY A 161 -6.61 -3.44 7.26
N ASN A 162 -5.40 -3.01 6.93
CA ASN A 162 -4.67 -3.51 5.77
C ASN A 162 -3.77 -4.68 6.12
N PRO A 163 -3.76 -5.74 5.33
CA PRO A 163 -2.77 -6.79 5.47
C PRO A 163 -1.39 -6.25 5.10
N VAL A 164 -0.54 -6.10 6.10
CA VAL A 164 0.86 -5.67 5.97
C VAL A 164 1.80 -6.87 6.03
N ARG A 165 3.09 -6.63 5.80
CA ARG A 165 4.12 -7.68 5.87
C ARG A 165 4.19 -8.29 7.27
N GLN A 166 4.25 -9.61 7.38
CA GLN A 166 4.25 -10.31 8.67
C GLN A 166 5.52 -10.05 9.49
N ASN A 167 6.67 -9.85 8.84
CA ASN A 167 7.97 -9.70 9.49
C ASN A 167 8.31 -8.26 9.97
N LEU A 168 7.38 -7.32 9.86
CA LEU A 168 7.65 -5.92 10.26
C LEU A 168 7.88 -5.75 11.77
N THR A 169 7.27 -6.59 12.60
CA THR A 169 7.35 -6.50 14.07
C THR A 169 8.56 -7.22 14.65
N GLU A 170 9.36 -7.89 13.83
CA GLU A 170 10.51 -8.68 14.28
C GLU A 170 11.77 -7.86 14.55
N GLY A 171 11.81 -6.59 14.08
CA GLY A 171 12.94 -5.69 14.26
C GLY A 171 13.13 -5.26 15.72
N VAL A 172 14.27 -5.54 16.29
CA VAL A 172 14.65 -5.07 17.65
C VAL A 172 15.30 -3.70 17.53
N ARG A 173 14.69 -2.69 18.19
CA ARG A 173 15.30 -1.35 18.28
C ARG A 173 16.62 -1.43 19.04
N LYS A 174 17.72 -1.05 18.41
CA LYS A 174 19.00 -0.82 19.09
C LYS A 174 18.98 0.59 19.67
N PRO A 175 19.28 0.78 20.96
CA PRO A 175 19.44 2.11 21.52
C PRO A 175 20.51 2.90 20.74
N SER A 176 20.19 4.11 20.35
CA SER A 176 21.14 5.04 19.71
C SER A 176 21.03 6.40 20.39
N GLU A 177 22.18 7.01 20.66
CA GLU A 177 22.24 8.40 21.14
C GLU A 177 21.95 9.38 20.00
N VAL A 178 22.24 8.97 18.76
CA VAL A 178 21.98 9.76 17.55
C VAL A 178 20.57 9.53 17.07
N LYS A 179 19.87 10.62 16.75
CA LYS A 179 18.53 10.56 16.16
C LYS A 179 18.56 10.04 14.73
N ASN A 180 17.60 9.17 14.39
CA ASN A 180 17.52 8.48 13.12
C ASN A 180 16.27 8.93 12.32
N LEU A 181 16.50 9.53 11.16
CA LEU A 181 15.47 9.93 10.20
C LEU A 181 15.43 8.95 9.03
N LEU A 182 14.30 8.29 8.83
CA LEU A 182 14.06 7.41 7.68
C LEU A 182 13.21 8.14 6.65
N ILE A 183 13.70 8.22 5.41
CA ILE A 183 12.99 8.87 4.29
C ILE A 183 12.66 7.83 3.22
N ILE A 184 11.36 7.65 2.92
CA ILE A 184 10.87 6.61 2.02
C ILE A 184 10.09 7.23 0.86
N GLY A 185 10.61 7.09 -0.35
CA GLY A 185 9.96 7.52 -1.59
C GLY A 185 9.05 6.46 -2.23
N GLY A 186 9.06 5.21 -1.71
CA GLY A 186 8.47 4.04 -2.38
C GLY A 186 9.36 3.49 -3.50
N SER A 187 8.96 2.38 -4.13
CA SER A 187 9.79 1.63 -5.10
C SER A 187 10.23 2.45 -6.33
N LEU A 188 9.38 3.38 -6.78
CA LEU A 188 9.69 4.29 -7.90
C LEU A 188 10.33 5.60 -7.45
N GLY A 189 10.27 5.90 -6.16
CA GLY A 189 10.72 7.15 -5.59
C GLY A 189 9.67 8.26 -5.60
N ALA A 190 9.94 9.32 -4.85
CA ALA A 190 9.07 10.49 -4.71
C ALA A 190 9.84 11.77 -5.07
N ARG A 191 9.66 12.26 -6.28
CA ARG A 191 10.42 13.37 -6.84
C ARG A 191 10.50 14.60 -5.92
N THR A 192 9.37 15.03 -5.37
CA THR A 192 9.28 16.22 -4.53
C THR A 192 10.01 16.01 -3.21
N ILE A 193 9.82 14.86 -2.56
CA ILE A 193 10.56 14.49 -1.35
C ILE A 193 12.07 14.49 -1.64
N ASN A 194 12.49 13.81 -2.71
CA ASN A 194 13.90 13.70 -3.08
C ASN A 194 14.54 15.08 -3.32
N ARG A 195 13.85 15.97 -4.01
CA ARG A 195 14.35 17.35 -4.25
C ARG A 195 14.46 18.16 -2.96
N ALA A 196 13.48 18.04 -2.06
CA ALA A 196 13.53 18.70 -0.76
C ALA A 196 14.72 18.19 0.09
N VAL A 197 14.95 16.88 0.09
CA VAL A 197 16.09 16.27 0.80
C VAL A 197 17.42 16.73 0.18
N ALA A 198 17.55 16.66 -1.15
CA ALA A 198 18.77 17.10 -1.84
C ALA A 198 19.12 18.56 -1.54
N ALA A 199 18.12 19.45 -1.52
CA ALA A 199 18.30 20.87 -1.17
C ALA A 199 18.67 21.07 0.32
N GLY A 200 18.19 20.19 1.20
CA GLY A 200 18.38 20.27 2.65
C GLY A 200 19.58 19.49 3.19
N LEU A 201 20.43 18.85 2.35
CA LEU A 201 21.53 17.98 2.80
C LEU A 201 22.45 18.67 3.81
N LYS A 202 22.83 19.92 3.58
CA LYS A 202 23.69 20.69 4.50
C LYS A 202 23.03 20.89 5.88
N GLN A 203 21.72 21.13 5.90
CA GLN A 203 20.96 21.31 7.16
C GLN A 203 20.88 20.00 7.92
N LEU A 204 20.63 18.87 7.23
CA LEU A 204 20.58 17.54 7.81
C LEU A 204 21.92 17.14 8.43
N VAL A 205 23.04 17.40 7.73
CA VAL A 205 24.40 17.17 8.26
C VAL A 205 24.68 18.02 9.49
N ALA A 206 24.36 19.32 9.43
CA ALA A 206 24.59 20.26 10.54
C ALA A 206 23.78 19.90 11.79
N ALA A 207 22.64 19.23 11.64
CA ALA A 207 21.80 18.80 12.75
C ALA A 207 22.35 17.57 13.52
N GLY A 208 23.42 16.92 13.02
CA GLY A 208 24.05 15.78 13.69
C GLY A 208 23.16 14.53 13.77
N ILE A 209 22.19 14.39 12.88
CA ILE A 209 21.29 13.23 12.82
C ILE A 209 21.77 12.21 11.78
N HIS A 210 21.42 10.95 11.99
CA HIS A 210 21.62 9.90 11.00
C HIS A 210 20.40 9.84 10.07
N VAL A 211 20.63 9.80 8.76
CA VAL A 211 19.58 9.80 7.74
C VAL A 211 19.71 8.60 6.83
N VAL A 212 18.64 7.80 6.70
CA VAL A 212 18.50 6.78 5.66
C VAL A 212 17.55 7.32 4.61
N TRP A 213 18.08 7.60 3.42
CA TRP A 213 17.34 8.19 2.31
C TRP A 213 17.14 7.20 1.18
N GLN A 214 15.94 6.61 1.10
CA GLN A 214 15.52 5.75 0.00
C GLN A 214 14.91 6.60 -1.11
N THR A 215 15.64 6.73 -2.20
CA THR A 215 15.34 7.62 -3.33
C THR A 215 14.37 7.02 -4.35
N GLY A 216 14.28 5.67 -4.41
CA GLY A 216 13.66 4.93 -5.50
C GLY A 216 14.54 4.87 -6.76
N LYS A 217 14.38 3.80 -7.52
CA LYS A 217 15.21 3.52 -8.70
C LYS A 217 15.24 4.65 -9.73
N THR A 218 14.09 5.32 -9.91
CA THR A 218 13.95 6.37 -10.95
C THR A 218 14.83 7.61 -10.68
N TYR A 219 15.02 7.96 -9.41
CA TYR A 219 15.70 9.20 -9.01
C TYR A 219 17.06 8.95 -8.38
N TYR A 220 17.49 7.71 -8.26
CA TYR A 220 18.73 7.36 -7.56
C TYR A 220 19.96 8.08 -8.10
N ALA A 221 20.16 8.10 -9.42
CA ALA A 221 21.32 8.74 -10.02
C ALA A 221 21.39 10.25 -9.72
N GLU A 222 20.27 10.97 -9.83
CA GLU A 222 20.16 12.42 -9.52
C GLU A 222 20.44 12.66 -8.02
N CYS A 223 19.85 11.85 -7.15
CA CYS A 223 20.01 11.98 -5.70
C CYS A 223 21.42 11.62 -5.24
N ARG A 224 22.00 10.58 -5.82
CA ARG A 224 23.37 10.14 -5.55
C ARG A 224 24.38 11.26 -5.93
N GLN A 225 24.21 11.88 -7.09
CA GLN A 225 25.04 13.01 -7.50
C GLN A 225 24.92 14.20 -6.54
N ALA A 226 23.70 14.51 -6.07
CA ALA A 226 23.49 15.58 -5.07
C ALA A 226 24.20 15.27 -3.74
N TRP A 227 24.13 14.00 -3.29
CA TRP A 227 24.80 13.54 -2.09
C TRP A 227 26.34 13.60 -2.22
N GLU A 228 26.91 13.22 -3.38
CA GLU A 228 28.33 13.32 -3.69
C GLU A 228 28.79 14.79 -3.72
N ASN A 229 28.02 15.66 -4.34
CA ASN A 229 28.30 17.11 -4.38
C ASN A 229 28.27 17.76 -2.98
N ALA A 230 27.55 17.15 -2.04
CA ALA A 230 27.53 17.56 -0.63
C ALA A 230 28.71 16.99 0.19
N GLY A 231 29.65 16.30 -0.46
CA GLY A 231 30.83 15.71 0.19
C GLY A 231 30.63 14.30 0.72
N SER A 232 29.63 13.60 0.22
CA SER A 232 29.32 12.20 0.63
C SER A 232 29.26 12.01 2.16
N PRO A 233 28.42 12.79 2.86
CA PRO A 233 28.39 12.80 4.32
C PRO A 233 28.07 11.41 4.88
N ALA A 234 28.93 10.92 5.78
CA ALA A 234 28.81 9.60 6.39
C ALA A 234 27.52 9.42 7.26
N SER A 235 26.93 10.53 7.70
CA SER A 235 25.66 10.53 8.44
C SER A 235 24.42 10.33 7.55
N ILE A 236 24.57 10.30 6.22
CA ILE A 236 23.46 10.13 5.27
C ILE A 236 23.72 8.94 4.34
N GLU A 237 22.91 7.91 4.46
CA GLU A 237 22.89 6.76 3.53
C GLU A 237 21.93 7.09 2.38
N CYS A 238 22.45 7.20 1.14
CA CYS A 238 21.66 7.42 -0.08
C CYS A 238 21.49 6.09 -0.83
N LEU A 239 20.28 5.53 -0.87
CA LEU A 239 20.00 4.19 -1.38
C LEU A 239 18.82 4.21 -2.39
N ASP A 240 18.89 3.39 -3.43
CA ASP A 240 17.81 3.24 -4.40
C ASP A 240 16.65 2.41 -3.85
N PHE A 241 16.96 1.37 -3.07
CA PHE A 241 15.99 0.44 -2.50
C PHE A 241 16.44 -0.06 -1.12
N LEU A 242 15.47 -0.39 -0.26
CA LEU A 242 15.69 -0.99 1.06
C LEU A 242 15.14 -2.42 1.07
N SER A 243 16.01 -3.39 1.28
CA SER A 243 15.62 -4.79 1.48
C SER A 243 15.35 -5.15 2.95
N ASP A 244 15.92 -4.35 3.86
CA ASP A 244 15.95 -4.51 5.31
C ASP A 244 14.96 -3.55 6.02
N MET A 245 13.79 -3.32 5.40
CA MET A 245 12.76 -2.39 5.93
C MET A 245 12.39 -2.60 7.41
N PRO A 246 12.24 -3.83 7.94
CA PRO A 246 11.95 -4.03 9.36
C PRO A 246 13.00 -3.40 10.27
N ASP A 247 14.29 -3.59 9.97
CA ASP A 247 15.39 -3.04 10.75
C ASP A 247 15.46 -1.51 10.65
N ARG A 248 15.24 -0.96 9.45
CA ARG A 248 15.20 0.50 9.22
C ARG A 248 14.05 1.16 9.96
N TYR A 249 12.88 0.55 9.93
CA TYR A 249 11.75 1.02 10.74
C TYR A 249 12.05 0.91 12.24
N ALA A 250 12.64 -0.21 12.70
CA ALA A 250 12.96 -0.38 14.11
C ALA A 250 13.86 0.73 14.64
N GLN A 251 14.88 1.14 13.85
CA GLN A 251 15.86 2.16 14.22
C GLN A 251 15.32 3.59 14.10
N ALA A 252 14.35 3.86 13.22
CA ALA A 252 13.85 5.20 12.96
C ALA A 252 13.14 5.83 14.16
N ASP A 253 13.50 7.07 14.49
CA ASP A 253 12.79 7.94 15.44
C ASP A 253 11.67 8.70 14.73
N LEU A 254 11.89 9.11 13.49
CA LEU A 254 10.94 9.82 12.64
C LEU A 254 10.99 9.26 11.21
N VAL A 255 9.84 9.18 10.56
CA VAL A 255 9.73 8.73 9.17
C VAL A 255 9.14 9.83 8.29
N ILE A 256 9.77 10.11 7.15
CA ILE A 256 9.16 10.89 6.06
C ILE A 256 8.70 9.91 4.99
N SER A 257 7.43 9.96 4.60
CA SER A 257 6.87 9.04 3.61
C SER A 257 5.77 9.65 2.77
N ARG A 258 5.53 9.06 1.60
CA ARG A 258 4.25 9.20 0.90
C ARG A 258 3.13 8.55 1.74
N ALA A 259 1.89 9.03 1.56
CA ALA A 259 0.72 8.53 2.28
C ALA A 259 0.05 7.34 1.57
N GLY A 260 0.86 6.37 1.12
CA GLY A 260 0.35 5.11 0.57
C GLY A 260 -0.30 4.26 1.65
N ALA A 261 -1.38 3.55 1.32
CA ALA A 261 -2.15 2.76 2.27
C ALA A 261 -1.30 1.74 3.06
N SER A 262 -0.42 1.00 2.38
CA SER A 262 0.46 0.04 3.04
C SER A 262 1.45 0.72 3.97
N SER A 263 2.09 1.82 3.53
CA SER A 263 3.05 2.56 4.37
C SER A 263 2.39 3.11 5.63
N ILE A 264 1.19 3.68 5.51
CA ILE A 264 0.44 4.16 6.69
C ILE A 264 0.11 3.03 7.64
N SER A 265 -0.34 1.88 7.13
CA SER A 265 -0.66 0.73 7.98
C SER A 265 0.59 0.17 8.68
N GLU A 266 1.75 0.15 8.00
CA GLU A 266 3.04 -0.19 8.59
C GLU A 266 3.44 0.79 9.70
N LEU A 267 3.29 2.10 9.45
CA LEU A 267 3.57 3.15 10.45
C LEU A 267 2.68 3.02 11.68
N CYS A 268 1.37 2.77 11.49
CA CYS A 268 0.45 2.54 12.59
C CYS A 268 0.83 1.30 13.41
N LEU A 269 1.09 0.17 12.74
CA LEU A 269 1.44 -1.08 13.40
C LEU A 269 2.71 -0.96 14.26
N LEU A 270 3.70 -0.19 13.78
CA LEU A 270 4.98 0.01 14.41
C LEU A 270 5.02 1.23 15.38
N GLY A 271 3.94 1.99 15.47
CA GLY A 271 3.89 3.20 16.28
C GLY A 271 4.89 4.28 15.82
N LYS A 272 5.19 4.39 14.51
CA LYS A 272 6.24 5.30 14.03
C LYS A 272 5.72 6.70 13.79
N PRO A 273 6.25 7.72 14.52
CA PRO A 273 6.01 9.12 14.20
C PRO A 273 6.36 9.41 12.74
N ALA A 274 5.49 10.14 12.04
CA ALA A 274 5.71 10.38 10.62
C ALA A 274 5.30 11.78 10.16
N ILE A 275 6.05 12.28 9.16
CA ILE A 275 5.64 13.37 8.29
C ILE A 275 5.16 12.75 6.98
N LEU A 276 3.89 12.94 6.67
CA LEU A 276 3.27 12.43 5.47
C LEU A 276 3.23 13.50 4.39
N VAL A 277 3.74 13.15 3.21
CA VAL A 277 3.72 14.01 2.01
C VAL A 277 2.87 13.32 0.94
N PRO A 278 1.53 13.56 0.90
CA PRO A 278 0.66 12.91 -0.08
C PRO A 278 1.07 13.21 -1.51
N SER A 279 1.03 12.19 -2.38
CA SER A 279 1.28 12.40 -3.81
C SER A 279 0.06 13.02 -4.48
N PRO A 280 0.19 14.11 -5.26
CA PRO A 280 -0.92 14.69 -6.01
C PRO A 280 -1.28 13.87 -7.25
N ASN A 281 -0.41 12.95 -7.68
CA ASN A 281 -0.54 12.19 -8.92
C ASN A 281 -1.18 10.81 -8.72
N VAL A 282 -2.17 10.73 -7.84
CA VAL A 282 -2.90 9.49 -7.55
C VAL A 282 -4.39 9.64 -7.83
N ALA A 283 -5.06 8.52 -8.16
CA ALA A 283 -6.49 8.54 -8.43
C ALA A 283 -7.28 8.99 -7.19
N GLU A 284 -8.31 9.83 -7.40
CA GLU A 284 -9.27 10.23 -6.36
C GLU A 284 -8.60 10.87 -5.12
N ASP A 285 -7.40 11.44 -5.27
CA ASP A 285 -6.61 12.05 -4.18
C ASP A 285 -6.54 11.18 -2.90
N HIS A 286 -6.53 9.85 -3.08
CA HIS A 286 -6.62 8.91 -1.97
C HIS A 286 -5.48 9.06 -0.95
N GLN A 287 -4.28 9.52 -1.36
CA GLN A 287 -3.19 9.72 -0.40
C GLN A 287 -3.44 10.86 0.56
N THR A 288 -4.06 11.96 0.11
CA THR A 288 -4.49 13.02 1.03
C THR A 288 -5.55 12.52 2.00
N HIS A 289 -6.52 11.74 1.53
CA HIS A 289 -7.53 11.12 2.42
C HIS A 289 -6.89 10.18 3.45
N ASN A 290 -5.94 9.35 3.04
CA ASN A 290 -5.20 8.47 3.93
C ASN A 290 -4.40 9.26 4.99
N ALA A 291 -3.64 10.28 4.59
CA ALA A 291 -2.89 11.13 5.51
C ALA A 291 -3.82 11.83 6.51
N MET A 292 -4.93 12.40 6.04
CA MET A 292 -5.89 13.10 6.89
C MET A 292 -6.59 12.20 7.91
N ALA A 293 -6.68 10.89 7.66
CA ALA A 293 -7.20 9.94 8.63
C ALA A 293 -6.30 9.86 9.90
N LEU A 294 -4.99 10.07 9.76
CA LEU A 294 -4.03 10.14 10.86
C LEU A 294 -3.94 11.55 11.45
N VAL A 295 -3.82 12.56 10.58
CA VAL A 295 -3.62 13.97 11.00
C VAL A 295 -4.76 14.47 11.89
N LYS A 296 -6.01 14.18 11.52
CA LYS A 296 -7.19 14.53 12.33
C LYS A 296 -7.21 13.89 13.72
N ARG A 297 -6.39 12.87 13.96
CA ARG A 297 -6.23 12.17 15.23
C ARG A 297 -4.89 12.47 15.91
N ASN A 298 -4.19 13.51 15.46
CA ASN A 298 -2.85 13.89 15.92
C ASN A 298 -1.82 12.74 15.85
N ALA A 299 -1.98 11.84 14.86
CA ALA A 299 -1.16 10.65 14.69
C ALA A 299 -0.07 10.80 13.62
N ALA A 300 -0.04 11.91 12.90
CA ALA A 300 1.00 12.26 11.92
C ALA A 300 1.00 13.76 11.64
N VAL A 301 2.11 14.25 11.11
CA VAL A 301 2.25 15.62 10.56
C VAL A 301 2.07 15.57 9.05
N LEU A 302 1.36 16.56 8.49
CA LEU A 302 1.15 16.70 7.06
C LEU A 302 2.02 17.82 6.49
N VAL A 303 2.75 17.52 5.42
CA VAL A 303 3.35 18.53 4.54
C VAL A 303 2.78 18.31 3.14
N LYS A 304 2.15 19.34 2.56
CA LYS A 304 1.62 19.25 1.19
C LYS A 304 2.77 19.12 0.19
N ASP A 305 2.56 18.33 -0.88
CA ASP A 305 3.59 18.11 -1.89
C ASP A 305 4.17 19.41 -2.47
N ILE A 306 3.31 20.38 -2.76
CA ILE A 306 3.71 21.70 -3.28
C ILE A 306 4.55 22.53 -2.30
N GLU A 307 4.41 22.29 -1.00
CA GLU A 307 5.11 23.02 0.06
C GLU A 307 6.40 22.30 0.52
N ALA A 308 6.63 21.08 0.03
CA ALA A 308 7.69 20.21 0.53
C ALA A 308 9.09 20.80 0.35
N ALA A 309 9.34 21.54 -0.73
CA ALA A 309 10.63 22.16 -0.98
C ALA A 309 11.07 23.11 0.14
N GLU A 310 10.13 23.84 0.74
CA GLU A 310 10.39 24.84 1.76
C GLU A 310 10.17 24.32 3.18
N LYS A 311 9.17 23.46 3.38
CA LYS A 311 8.70 23.10 4.73
C LYS A 311 9.15 21.72 5.21
N LEU A 312 9.52 20.79 4.31
CA LEU A 312 9.73 19.39 4.70
C LEU A 312 10.92 19.21 5.64
N ILE A 313 12.09 19.74 5.26
CA ILE A 313 13.31 19.58 6.07
C ILE A 313 13.24 20.40 7.36
N PRO A 314 12.82 21.68 7.36
CA PRO A 314 12.60 22.41 8.62
C PRO A 314 11.65 21.69 9.57
N ALA A 315 10.49 21.22 9.11
CA ALA A 315 9.53 20.47 9.94
C ALA A 315 10.12 19.16 10.48
N ALA A 316 10.93 18.45 9.69
CA ALA A 316 11.58 17.22 10.13
C ALA A 316 12.63 17.49 11.22
N LEU A 317 13.43 18.55 11.08
CA LEU A 317 14.46 18.94 12.05
C LEU A 317 13.86 19.43 13.36
N GLU A 318 12.77 20.20 13.30
CA GLU A 318 12.02 20.64 14.48
C GLU A 318 11.42 19.43 15.21
N LEU A 319 10.67 18.59 14.48
CA LEU A 319 9.94 17.47 15.07
C LEU A 319 10.88 16.41 15.66
N ILE A 320 12.01 16.10 15.02
CA ILE A 320 12.92 15.04 15.49
C ILE A 320 13.61 15.42 16.81
N GLN A 321 13.71 16.70 17.13
CA GLN A 321 14.24 17.23 18.39
C GLN A 321 13.17 17.34 19.49
N ASP A 322 11.89 17.39 19.12
CA ASP A 322 10.80 17.50 20.10
C ASP A 322 10.38 16.10 20.61
N LYS A 323 11.02 15.66 21.68
CA LYS A 323 10.74 14.36 22.32
C LYS A 323 9.26 14.21 22.71
N LYS A 324 8.64 15.29 23.23
CA LYS A 324 7.24 15.23 23.69
C LYS A 324 6.29 15.02 22.52
N GLN A 325 6.53 15.73 21.41
CA GLN A 325 5.72 15.58 20.21
C GLN A 325 5.91 14.21 19.57
N LEU A 326 7.15 13.68 19.51
CA LEU A 326 7.40 12.31 19.03
C LEU A 326 6.68 11.26 19.87
N GLU A 327 6.70 11.37 21.21
CA GLU A 327 5.98 10.46 22.11
C GLU A 327 4.46 10.55 21.93
N SER A 328 3.92 11.77 21.76
CA SER A 328 2.51 11.98 21.46
C SER A 328 2.11 11.34 20.14
N LEU A 329 2.87 11.58 19.06
CA LEU A 329 2.61 10.97 17.75
C LEU A 329 2.70 9.44 17.80
N HIS A 330 3.71 8.89 18.52
CA HIS A 330 3.86 7.45 18.72
C HIS A 330 2.60 6.85 19.36
N THR A 331 2.13 7.43 20.45
CA THR A 331 0.94 6.96 21.17
C THR A 331 -0.30 6.99 20.29
N HIS A 332 -0.52 8.10 19.60
CA HIS A 332 -1.70 8.25 18.74
C HIS A 332 -1.67 7.37 17.49
N VAL A 333 -0.51 7.23 16.84
CA VAL A 333 -0.40 6.40 15.64
C VAL A 333 -0.53 4.91 15.98
N LEU A 334 0.04 4.48 17.13
CA LEU A 334 -0.08 3.10 17.60
C LEU A 334 -1.53 2.73 17.99
N ALA A 335 -2.30 3.69 18.51
CA ALA A 335 -3.73 3.49 18.81
C ALA A 335 -4.58 3.24 17.54
N LEU A 336 -4.05 3.54 16.36
CA LEU A 336 -4.69 3.27 15.06
C LEU A 336 -4.23 1.94 14.43
N ALA A 337 -3.42 1.16 15.12
CA ALA A 337 -2.90 -0.09 14.61
C ALA A 337 -3.99 -1.16 14.52
N GLU A 338 -4.22 -1.68 13.33
CA GLU A 338 -5.04 -2.86 13.10
C GLU A 338 -4.12 -4.09 12.96
N ARG A 339 -4.18 -4.95 13.98
CA ARG A 339 -3.34 -6.16 14.04
C ARG A 339 -4.03 -7.34 13.37
N ASP A 340 -3.23 -8.30 12.93
CA ASP A 340 -3.71 -9.57 12.36
C ASP A 340 -4.68 -9.40 11.17
N SER A 341 -4.56 -8.29 10.45
CA SER A 341 -5.47 -7.93 9.36
C SER A 341 -5.60 -9.05 8.32
N ALA A 342 -4.48 -9.65 7.89
CA ALA A 342 -4.50 -10.73 6.92
C ALA A 342 -5.25 -11.97 7.44
N LYS A 343 -5.02 -12.33 8.71
CA LYS A 343 -5.68 -13.45 9.38
C LYS A 343 -7.19 -13.20 9.52
N ARG A 344 -7.58 -12.02 10.00
CA ARG A 344 -8.99 -11.60 10.12
C ARG A 344 -9.73 -11.65 8.78
N ILE A 345 -9.07 -11.19 7.69
CA ILE A 345 -9.63 -11.27 6.34
C ILE A 345 -9.75 -12.73 5.90
N ALA A 346 -8.72 -13.56 6.12
CA ALA A 346 -8.76 -14.98 5.77
C ALA A 346 -9.88 -15.73 6.51
N GLU A 347 -10.11 -15.43 7.79
CA GLU A 347 -11.23 -15.98 8.56
C GLU A 347 -12.59 -15.63 7.94
N GLU A 348 -12.79 -14.38 7.51
CA GLU A 348 -14.02 -13.97 6.83
C GLU A 348 -14.19 -14.67 5.46
N VAL A 349 -13.10 -14.84 4.70
CA VAL A 349 -13.11 -15.61 3.45
C VAL A 349 -13.51 -17.07 3.70
N MET A 350 -12.96 -17.71 4.73
CA MET A 350 -13.25 -19.10 5.05
C MET A 350 -14.71 -19.32 5.51
N LYS A 351 -15.30 -18.32 6.19
CA LYS A 351 -16.74 -18.35 6.54
C LYS A 351 -17.64 -18.35 5.29
N LEU A 352 -17.22 -17.68 4.21
CA LEU A 352 -17.97 -17.65 2.95
C LEU A 352 -17.78 -18.92 2.10
N ALA A 353 -16.74 -19.71 2.35
CA ALA A 353 -16.43 -20.93 1.62
C ALA A 353 -17.23 -22.15 2.12
N ARG A 354 -17.88 -22.05 3.28
CA ARG A 354 -18.74 -23.07 3.90
C ARG A 354 -20.17 -22.94 3.40
#